data_3ae4dc4bdf47b9ec649c8babe53e50a9
#
_entry.id   3ae4dc4bdf47b9ec649c8babe53e50a9
#
_cell.length_a   1.000
_cell.length_b   1.000
_cell.length_c   1.000
_cell.angle_alpha   90.00
_cell.angle_beta   90.00
_cell.angle_gamma   90.00
#
_symmetry.space_group_name_H-M   'P 1'
#
loop_
_entity.id
_entity.type
_entity.pdbx_description
1 polymer ?
#
loop_
_entity_poly.entity_id
_entity_poly.type
_entity_poly.pdbx_seq_one_letter_code
_entity_poly.pdbx_strand_id
1 'polypeptide(L)'
;MRYLPVSLDTYEKKFLILGGGFLALSALKSIIDTEAEIYMIADSFTKDIVKKSEESNGKIKLKEHELTEDFIFIGYDYILIATENFELNEALEKRAHSRNMIYERFDILSKSLISINKSLERGPLTFSLNSSRINPTITDIIFEDLEDFSKSYNLEKLNILSEIRSELVRKNSQNIDEIIRNLYESETINLSTFLETMPKYKIEDLKSSEKLLNQIEKGDEINLEKESTLNDEKLIEKRIDEAKNLSKNIDNDLNLEKFHDLDKN
;
A
#
# COMPACT_ATOMS: atom_id res chain seq x y z
N MET A 1 21.18 -2.52 6.13
CA MET A 1 20.27 -1.71 5.28
C MET A 1 20.45 -0.24 5.64
N ARG A 2 20.71 0.64 4.67
CA ARG A 2 20.89 2.09 4.93
C ARG A 2 19.53 2.80 4.96
N TYR A 3 18.66 2.49 4.01
CA TYR A 3 17.30 3.05 3.96
C TYR A 3 16.29 2.03 4.44
N LEU A 4 15.44 2.44 5.36
CA LEU A 4 14.30 1.64 5.81
C LEU A 4 13.12 1.93 4.87
N PRO A 5 12.57 0.92 4.18
CA PRO A 5 11.36 1.12 3.40
C PRO A 5 10.17 1.39 4.34
N VAL A 6 9.47 2.46 4.07
CA VAL A 6 8.28 2.89 4.81
C VAL A 6 7.20 3.34 3.84
N SER A 7 5.95 3.23 4.24
CA SER A 7 4.84 3.90 3.56
C SER A 7 4.63 5.27 4.19
N LEU A 8 4.50 6.27 3.36
CA LEU A 8 4.30 7.65 3.76
C LEU A 8 2.88 8.08 3.38
N ASP A 9 2.14 8.61 4.33
CA ASP A 9 0.89 9.30 4.05
C ASP A 9 1.19 10.64 3.36
N THR A 10 0.74 10.75 2.11
CA THR A 10 0.99 11.91 1.26
C THR A 10 -0.19 12.88 1.19
N TYR A 11 -1.30 12.57 1.85
CA TYR A 11 -2.46 13.46 1.93
C TYR A 11 -2.06 14.79 2.59
N GLU A 12 -2.47 15.91 1.96
CA GLU A 12 -2.12 17.29 2.39
C GLU A 12 -0.61 17.58 2.48
N LYS A 13 0.27 16.75 1.91
CA LYS A 13 1.70 17.02 1.85
C LYS A 13 2.07 17.84 0.63
N LYS A 14 3.19 18.57 0.74
CA LYS A 14 3.71 19.44 -0.31
C LYS A 14 5.11 19.01 -0.70
N PHE A 15 5.25 18.53 -1.93
CA PHE A 15 6.54 18.26 -2.53
C PHE A 15 7.00 19.47 -3.33
N LEU A 16 8.27 19.84 -3.18
CA LEU A 16 8.94 20.82 -4.02
C LEU A 16 9.99 20.12 -4.87
N ILE A 17 9.86 20.21 -6.18
CA ILE A 17 10.87 19.76 -7.14
C ILE A 17 11.63 21.00 -7.63
N LEU A 18 12.95 20.97 -7.48
CA LEU A 18 13.85 22.01 -7.96
C LEU A 18 14.50 21.54 -9.27
N GLY A 19 14.11 22.15 -10.37
CA GLY A 19 14.53 21.80 -11.73
C GLY A 19 13.36 21.66 -12.69
N GLY A 20 13.65 21.73 -14.00
CA GLY A 20 12.66 21.66 -15.09
C GLY A 20 13.06 20.73 -16.25
N GLY A 21 14.21 20.06 -16.13
CA GLY A 21 14.79 19.17 -17.13
C GLY A 21 14.40 17.69 -16.97
N PHE A 22 15.26 16.81 -17.47
CA PHE A 22 15.04 15.35 -17.44
C PHE A 22 15.01 14.75 -16.04
N LEU A 23 15.91 15.22 -15.15
CA LEU A 23 15.95 14.77 -13.77
C LEU A 23 14.67 15.17 -13.02
N ALA A 24 14.20 16.40 -13.24
CA ALA A 24 12.97 16.89 -12.67
C ALA A 24 11.73 16.12 -13.18
N LEU A 25 11.72 15.74 -14.47
CA LEU A 25 10.67 14.86 -15.00
C LEU A 25 10.70 13.46 -14.36
N SER A 26 11.88 12.93 -14.09
CA SER A 26 12.04 11.66 -13.38
C SER A 26 11.54 11.77 -11.93
N ALA A 27 11.91 12.83 -11.24
CA ALA A 27 11.42 13.13 -9.89
C ALA A 27 9.89 13.28 -9.86
N LEU A 28 9.32 14.00 -10.82
CA LEU A 28 7.86 14.13 -10.95
C LEU A 28 7.18 12.79 -11.14
N LYS A 29 7.71 11.93 -12.02
CA LYS A 29 7.14 10.59 -12.27
C LYS A 29 7.13 9.69 -11.03
N SER A 30 8.08 9.87 -10.12
CA SER A 30 8.15 9.06 -8.89
C SER A 30 7.07 9.38 -7.85
N ILE A 31 6.45 10.59 -7.95
CA ILE A 31 5.46 11.06 -6.96
C ILE A 31 4.12 11.50 -7.58
N ILE A 32 3.98 11.44 -8.91
CA ILE A 32 2.79 11.97 -9.59
C ILE A 32 1.50 11.29 -9.17
N ASP A 33 1.56 10.01 -8.82
CA ASP A 33 0.39 9.20 -8.46
C ASP A 33 0.03 9.30 -6.97
N THR A 34 0.80 10.07 -6.16
CA THR A 34 0.49 10.33 -4.75
C THR A 34 -0.64 11.34 -4.58
N GLU A 35 -1.18 11.52 -3.37
CA GLU A 35 -2.21 12.53 -3.07
C GLU A 35 -1.62 13.91 -2.73
N ALA A 36 -0.30 14.05 -2.75
CA ALA A 36 0.38 15.30 -2.41
C ALA A 36 0.19 16.41 -3.45
N GLU A 37 0.29 17.66 -3.01
CA GLU A 37 0.48 18.80 -3.90
C GLU A 37 1.94 18.85 -4.38
N ILE A 38 2.15 19.06 -5.68
CA ILE A 38 3.48 19.09 -6.29
C ILE A 38 3.77 20.49 -6.80
N TYR A 39 4.83 21.08 -6.30
CA TYR A 39 5.35 22.38 -6.74
C TYR A 39 6.65 22.16 -7.48
N MET A 40 6.81 22.81 -8.63
CA MET A 40 8.04 22.74 -9.40
C MET A 40 8.55 24.16 -9.65
N ILE A 41 9.84 24.37 -9.43
CA ILE A 41 10.51 25.68 -9.63
C ILE A 41 11.75 25.47 -10.50
N ALA A 42 11.82 26.22 -11.59
CA ALA A 42 12.93 26.24 -12.53
C ALA A 42 12.88 27.51 -13.37
N ASP A 43 13.96 27.83 -14.06
CA ASP A 43 14.02 28.88 -15.10
C ASP A 43 13.18 28.53 -16.34
N SER A 44 13.06 27.24 -16.66
CA SER A 44 12.21 26.72 -17.74
C SER A 44 11.81 25.27 -17.50
N PHE A 45 10.77 24.81 -18.19
CA PHE A 45 10.26 23.45 -18.09
C PHE A 45 10.23 22.75 -19.44
N THR A 46 10.51 21.44 -19.43
CA THR A 46 10.31 20.60 -20.61
C THR A 46 8.83 20.50 -20.98
N LYS A 47 8.55 20.27 -22.27
CA LYS A 47 7.16 20.13 -22.78
C LYS A 47 6.37 19.04 -22.04
N ASP A 48 7.04 17.97 -21.64
CA ASP A 48 6.41 16.85 -20.94
C ASP A 48 5.97 17.25 -19.53
N ILE A 49 6.74 18.08 -18.82
CA ILE A 49 6.37 18.61 -17.50
C ILE A 49 5.17 19.55 -17.65
N VAL A 50 5.21 20.46 -18.62
CA VAL A 50 4.10 21.40 -18.87
C VAL A 50 2.81 20.62 -19.17
N LYS A 51 2.88 19.64 -20.08
CA LYS A 51 1.73 18.80 -20.42
C LYS A 51 1.15 18.08 -19.19
N LYS A 52 2.02 17.47 -18.34
CA LYS A 52 1.57 16.82 -17.11
C LYS A 52 0.94 17.79 -16.10
N SER A 53 1.43 19.01 -16.03
CA SER A 53 0.83 20.05 -15.19
C SER A 53 -0.56 20.43 -15.67
N GLU A 54 -0.75 20.63 -16.98
CA GLU A 54 -2.05 20.94 -17.57
C GLU A 54 -3.09 19.81 -17.34
N GLU A 55 -2.63 18.54 -17.46
CA GLU A 55 -3.46 17.35 -17.26
C GLU A 55 -3.77 17.08 -15.75
N SER A 56 -3.05 17.72 -14.83
CA SER A 56 -3.08 17.40 -13.38
C SER A 56 -4.25 18.01 -12.60
N ASN A 57 -5.12 18.80 -13.25
CA ASN A 57 -6.20 19.53 -12.58
C ASN A 57 -5.72 20.40 -11.39
N GLY A 58 -4.54 21.01 -11.53
CA GLY A 58 -3.97 21.91 -10.52
C GLY A 58 -3.17 21.23 -9.40
N LYS A 59 -2.99 19.93 -9.43
CA LYS A 59 -2.13 19.19 -8.50
C LYS A 59 -0.66 19.56 -8.68
N ILE A 60 -0.21 19.76 -9.93
CA ILE A 60 1.15 20.18 -10.26
C ILE A 60 1.15 21.68 -10.55
N LYS A 61 1.92 22.43 -9.77
CA LYS A 61 2.02 23.89 -9.85
C LYS A 61 3.43 24.26 -10.32
N LEU A 62 3.54 24.85 -11.52
CA LEU A 62 4.80 25.29 -12.10
C LEU A 62 5.03 26.77 -11.76
N LYS A 63 6.27 27.11 -11.40
CA LYS A 63 6.73 28.48 -11.21
C LYS A 63 8.05 28.68 -11.90
N GLU A 64 8.07 29.52 -12.92
CA GLU A 64 9.32 29.95 -13.56
C GLU A 64 10.05 30.92 -12.64
N HIS A 65 11.22 30.51 -12.22
CA HIS A 65 12.11 31.29 -11.37
C HIS A 65 13.52 30.72 -11.41
N GLU A 66 14.51 31.58 -11.60
CA GLU A 66 15.90 31.19 -11.55
C GLU A 66 16.28 30.66 -10.16
N LEU A 67 16.86 29.47 -10.13
CA LEU A 67 17.32 28.85 -8.91
C LEU A 67 18.74 29.28 -8.59
N THR A 68 18.92 29.80 -7.38
CA THR A 68 20.25 30.23 -6.86
C THR A 68 20.60 29.40 -5.63
N GLU A 69 21.88 29.41 -5.26
CA GLU A 69 22.36 28.76 -4.03
C GLU A 69 21.63 29.25 -2.76
N ASP A 70 21.11 30.49 -2.82
CA ASP A 70 20.40 31.16 -1.73
C ASP A 70 18.88 30.83 -1.70
N PHE A 71 18.40 29.97 -2.56
CA PHE A 71 16.98 29.65 -2.65
C PHE A 71 16.39 29.21 -1.31
N ILE A 72 15.21 29.71 -0.97
CA ILE A 72 14.55 29.47 0.31
C ILE A 72 13.34 28.56 0.08
N PHE A 73 13.36 27.34 0.65
CA PHE A 73 12.26 26.39 0.58
C PHE A 73 11.45 26.37 1.88
N ILE A 74 10.56 27.38 2.03
CA ILE A 74 9.65 27.48 3.18
C ILE A 74 8.27 26.97 2.79
N GLY A 75 7.67 26.17 3.66
CA GLY A 75 6.29 25.70 3.51
C GLY A 75 6.13 24.44 2.66
N TYR A 76 7.21 23.68 2.45
CA TYR A 76 7.22 22.38 1.80
C TYR A 76 7.66 21.30 2.78
N ASP A 77 7.08 20.11 2.66
CA ASP A 77 7.40 18.96 3.51
C ASP A 77 8.61 18.19 2.96
N TYR A 78 8.71 18.06 1.63
CA TYR A 78 9.73 17.27 0.94
C TYR A 78 10.35 18.04 -0.21
N ILE A 79 11.66 17.92 -0.35
CA ILE A 79 12.43 18.62 -1.38
C ILE A 79 13.09 17.60 -2.31
N LEU A 80 12.81 17.67 -3.61
CA LEU A 80 13.46 16.87 -4.63
C LEU A 80 14.38 17.77 -5.44
N ILE A 81 15.70 17.59 -5.29
CA ILE A 81 16.73 18.39 -5.94
C ILE A 81 17.08 17.68 -7.26
N ALA A 82 16.67 18.26 -8.37
CA ALA A 82 16.69 17.64 -9.69
C ALA A 82 17.06 18.63 -10.79
N THR A 83 17.96 19.60 -10.50
CA THR A 83 18.53 20.43 -11.55
C THR A 83 19.63 19.69 -12.30
N GLU A 84 19.99 20.16 -13.47
CA GLU A 84 21.10 19.61 -14.28
C GLU A 84 22.46 20.21 -13.90
N ASN A 85 22.48 21.17 -12.95
CA ASN A 85 23.68 21.79 -12.44
C ASN A 85 24.11 21.12 -11.12
N PHE A 86 25.20 20.34 -11.20
CA PHE A 86 25.71 19.57 -10.07
C PHE A 86 26.13 20.46 -8.88
N GLU A 87 26.77 21.61 -9.14
CA GLU A 87 27.25 22.54 -8.11
C GLU A 87 26.07 23.18 -7.38
N LEU A 88 25.05 23.61 -8.12
CA LEU A 88 23.81 24.14 -7.56
C LEU A 88 23.09 23.07 -6.71
N ASN A 89 23.00 21.83 -7.20
CA ASN A 89 22.40 20.73 -6.45
C ASN A 89 23.13 20.47 -5.12
N GLU A 90 24.46 20.56 -5.11
CA GLU A 90 25.26 20.41 -3.87
C GLU A 90 25.01 21.58 -2.90
N ALA A 91 24.90 22.81 -3.38
CA ALA A 91 24.58 23.96 -2.55
C ALA A 91 23.17 23.86 -1.95
N LEU A 92 22.18 23.49 -2.78
CA LEU A 92 20.80 23.28 -2.34
C LEU A 92 20.69 22.11 -1.32
N GLU A 93 21.45 21.03 -1.52
CA GLU A 93 21.53 19.92 -0.55
C GLU A 93 22.06 20.37 0.80
N LYS A 94 23.20 21.08 0.82
CA LYS A 94 23.80 21.62 2.05
C LYS A 94 22.80 22.51 2.78
N ARG A 95 22.05 23.32 2.03
CA ARG A 95 21.03 24.21 2.57
C ARG A 95 19.83 23.46 3.13
N ALA A 96 19.32 22.45 2.41
CA ALA A 96 18.24 21.60 2.90
C ALA A 96 18.65 20.86 4.17
N HIS A 97 19.86 20.30 4.19
CA HIS A 97 20.43 19.61 5.35
C HIS A 97 20.56 20.55 6.56
N SER A 98 21.10 21.76 6.38
CA SER A 98 21.28 22.73 7.48
C SER A 98 19.94 23.18 8.10
N ARG A 99 18.84 23.05 7.38
CA ARG A 99 17.49 23.38 7.82
C ARG A 99 16.66 22.20 8.28
N ASN A 100 17.28 21.00 8.37
CA ASN A 100 16.60 19.76 8.72
C ASN A 100 15.42 19.42 7.79
N MET A 101 15.51 19.83 6.50
CA MET A 101 14.51 19.47 5.50
C MET A 101 14.69 18.03 5.07
N ILE A 102 13.58 17.37 4.75
CA ILE A 102 13.59 16.04 4.15
C ILE A 102 13.82 16.20 2.65
N TYR A 103 14.92 15.61 2.12
CA TYR A 103 15.28 15.82 0.71
C TYR A 103 15.83 14.56 0.05
N GLU A 104 15.72 14.53 -1.28
CA GLU A 104 16.39 13.59 -2.18
C GLU A 104 17.07 14.34 -3.32
N ARG A 105 18.30 13.90 -3.69
CA ARG A 105 19.01 14.36 -4.90
C ARG A 105 18.86 13.32 -6.01
N PHE A 106 18.49 13.79 -7.18
CA PHE A 106 18.27 12.95 -8.34
C PHE A 106 19.48 12.83 -9.28
N ASP A 107 20.48 13.68 -9.12
CA ASP A 107 21.72 13.68 -9.94
C ASP A 107 22.78 12.72 -9.41
N ILE A 108 22.70 12.27 -8.17
CA ILE A 108 23.63 11.31 -7.57
C ILE A 108 22.91 10.23 -6.78
N LEU A 109 23.46 9.00 -6.82
CA LEU A 109 22.87 7.83 -6.15
C LEU A 109 23.21 7.72 -4.64
N SER A 110 23.72 8.76 -4.02
CA SER A 110 24.20 8.64 -2.64
C SER A 110 23.95 9.85 -1.77
N LYS A 111 23.67 9.63 -0.50
CA LYS A 111 23.61 10.59 0.60
C LYS A 111 22.31 11.39 0.78
N SER A 112 21.32 11.22 -0.03
CA SER A 112 19.98 11.80 0.23
C SER A 112 19.44 11.33 1.59
N LEU A 113 18.63 12.15 2.22
CA LEU A 113 18.00 11.80 3.51
C LEU A 113 16.88 10.78 3.31
N ILE A 114 16.16 10.88 2.20
CA ILE A 114 15.19 9.89 1.76
C ILE A 114 15.60 9.30 0.41
N SER A 115 14.99 8.21 0.04
CA SER A 115 15.05 7.64 -1.31
C SER A 115 13.66 7.18 -1.70
N ILE A 116 13.08 7.84 -2.69
CA ILE A 116 11.75 7.50 -3.20
C ILE A 116 11.86 6.24 -4.04
N ASN A 117 11.05 5.26 -3.69
CA ASN A 117 11.03 3.98 -4.38
C ASN A 117 10.15 4.05 -5.62
N LYS A 118 10.48 3.25 -6.63
CA LYS A 118 9.54 2.95 -7.69
C LYS A 118 8.44 2.07 -7.09
N SER A 119 7.18 2.48 -7.22
CA SER A 119 6.05 1.80 -6.57
C SER A 119 4.94 1.48 -7.55
N LEU A 120 4.26 0.37 -7.30
CA LEU A 120 3.09 -0.11 -8.02
C LEU A 120 1.99 -0.37 -7.01
N GLU A 121 0.83 0.23 -7.21
CA GLU A 121 -0.38 -0.05 -6.45
C GLU A 121 -1.30 -0.98 -7.25
N ARG A 122 -1.79 -2.01 -6.59
CA ARG A 122 -2.73 -2.95 -7.17
C ARG A 122 -3.77 -3.37 -6.13
N GLY A 123 -4.92 -2.71 -6.15
CA GLY A 123 -5.95 -2.89 -5.14
C GLY A 123 -5.41 -2.61 -3.73
N PRO A 124 -5.52 -3.54 -2.78
CA PRO A 124 -5.04 -3.32 -1.42
C PRO A 124 -3.51 -3.53 -1.27
N LEU A 125 -2.80 -3.85 -2.34
CA LEU A 125 -1.37 -4.17 -2.31
C LEU A 125 -0.55 -3.03 -2.90
N THR A 126 0.52 -2.67 -2.21
CA THR A 126 1.56 -1.77 -2.72
C THR A 126 2.88 -2.54 -2.81
N PHE A 127 3.44 -2.61 -3.99
CA PHE A 127 4.76 -3.17 -4.24
C PHE A 127 5.75 -2.02 -4.43
N SER A 128 6.94 -2.14 -3.86
CA SER A 128 7.92 -1.07 -3.88
C SER A 128 9.32 -1.62 -4.09
N LEU A 129 10.07 -1.04 -5.03
CA LEU A 129 11.42 -1.41 -5.36
C LEU A 129 12.37 -0.24 -5.13
N ASN A 130 13.37 -0.43 -4.26
CA ASN A 130 14.50 0.48 -4.09
C ASN A 130 15.76 -0.13 -4.69
N SER A 131 16.40 0.63 -5.57
CA SER A 131 17.58 0.18 -6.28
C SER A 131 18.75 1.17 -6.21
N SER A 132 18.98 1.76 -5.06
CA SER A 132 19.99 2.81 -4.84
C SER A 132 21.41 2.52 -5.35
N ARG A 133 21.70 1.34 -5.91
CA ARG A 133 23.01 0.92 -6.41
C ARG A 133 22.99 0.22 -7.77
N ILE A 134 21.83 0.07 -8.38
CA ILE A 134 21.65 -0.64 -9.65
C ILE A 134 21.33 0.39 -10.75
N ASN A 135 21.80 0.12 -11.96
CA ASN A 135 21.49 0.92 -13.14
C ASN A 135 19.95 1.10 -13.27
N PRO A 136 19.45 2.31 -13.53
CA PRO A 136 18.01 2.59 -13.66
C PRO A 136 17.30 1.65 -14.66
N THR A 137 17.93 1.33 -15.78
CA THR A 137 17.38 0.40 -16.79
C THR A 137 17.15 -1.00 -16.21
N ILE A 138 18.11 -1.50 -15.40
CA ILE A 138 17.95 -2.81 -14.73
C ILE A 138 16.82 -2.74 -13.70
N THR A 139 16.69 -1.62 -13.01
CA THR A 139 15.59 -1.37 -12.10
C THR A 139 14.25 -1.42 -12.80
N ASP A 140 14.17 -0.84 -14.00
CA ASP A 140 12.94 -0.85 -14.81
C ASP A 140 12.58 -2.28 -15.23
N ILE A 141 13.54 -3.08 -15.68
CA ILE A 141 13.32 -4.50 -16.03
C ILE A 141 12.82 -5.29 -14.81
N ILE A 142 13.47 -5.15 -13.65
CA ILE A 142 13.04 -5.86 -12.42
C ILE A 142 11.66 -5.38 -11.97
N PHE A 143 11.33 -4.12 -12.20
CA PHE A 143 10.02 -3.59 -11.85
C PHE A 143 8.92 -4.11 -12.77
N GLU A 144 9.19 -4.32 -14.05
CA GLU A 144 8.28 -4.99 -15.00
C GLU A 144 8.00 -6.43 -14.57
N ASP A 145 9.04 -7.18 -14.16
CA ASP A 145 8.88 -8.52 -13.58
C ASP A 145 8.01 -8.50 -12.32
N LEU A 146 8.19 -7.48 -11.44
CA LEU A 146 7.38 -7.29 -10.23
C LEU A 146 5.92 -6.96 -10.57
N GLU A 147 5.71 -6.16 -11.60
CA GLU A 147 4.37 -5.86 -12.10
C GLU A 147 3.67 -7.12 -12.58
N ASP A 148 4.35 -7.95 -13.38
CA ASP A 148 3.81 -9.22 -13.85
C ASP A 148 3.54 -10.20 -12.70
N PHE A 149 4.46 -10.29 -11.74
CA PHE A 149 4.25 -11.08 -10.52
C PHE A 149 3.00 -10.62 -9.75
N SER A 150 2.78 -9.31 -9.66
CA SER A 150 1.62 -8.75 -8.96
C SER A 150 0.29 -9.21 -9.55
N LYS A 151 0.25 -9.52 -10.87
CA LYS A 151 -0.95 -9.99 -11.59
C LYS A 151 -1.37 -11.39 -11.18
N SER A 152 -0.48 -12.18 -10.54
CA SER A 152 -0.79 -13.52 -10.03
C SER A 152 -1.75 -13.50 -8.84
N TYR A 153 -1.92 -12.36 -8.16
CA TYR A 153 -2.82 -12.25 -7.01
C TYR A 153 -4.26 -11.95 -7.44
N ASN A 154 -5.19 -12.74 -6.94
CA ASN A 154 -6.62 -12.48 -7.09
C ASN A 154 -7.06 -11.42 -6.08
N LEU A 155 -7.31 -10.19 -6.55
CA LEU A 155 -7.65 -9.05 -5.69
C LEU A 155 -9.01 -9.22 -4.99
N GLU A 156 -9.98 -9.83 -5.65
CA GLU A 156 -11.29 -10.12 -5.07
C GLU A 156 -11.15 -11.04 -3.86
N LYS A 157 -10.38 -12.11 -4.03
CA LYS A 157 -10.05 -13.04 -2.94
C LYS A 157 -9.39 -12.34 -1.75
N LEU A 158 -8.42 -11.46 -2.01
CA LEU A 158 -7.74 -10.72 -0.95
C LEU A 158 -8.67 -9.78 -0.20
N ASN A 159 -9.58 -9.10 -0.91
CA ASN A 159 -10.58 -8.24 -0.29
C ASN A 159 -11.52 -9.03 0.61
N ILE A 160 -12.07 -10.16 0.13
CA ILE A 160 -12.96 -11.02 0.92
C ILE A 160 -12.25 -11.54 2.18
N LEU A 161 -10.99 -12.00 2.05
CA LEU A 161 -10.20 -12.44 3.21
C LEU A 161 -9.94 -11.31 4.22
N SER A 162 -9.74 -10.08 3.75
CA SER A 162 -9.59 -8.91 4.63
C SER A 162 -10.88 -8.59 5.38
N GLU A 163 -12.03 -8.71 4.73
CA GLU A 163 -13.34 -8.56 5.37
C GLU A 163 -13.60 -9.66 6.39
N ILE A 164 -13.34 -10.92 6.04
CA ILE A 164 -13.44 -12.06 6.97
C ILE A 164 -12.55 -11.83 8.20
N ARG A 165 -11.30 -11.41 8.00
CA ARG A 165 -10.39 -11.10 9.11
C ARG A 165 -10.96 -9.99 10.00
N SER A 166 -11.51 -8.95 9.41
CA SER A 166 -12.11 -7.85 10.17
C SER A 166 -13.29 -8.31 11.03
N GLU A 167 -14.14 -9.18 10.50
CA GLU A 167 -15.25 -9.77 11.26
C GLU A 167 -14.75 -10.70 12.39
N LEU A 168 -13.72 -11.52 12.13
CA LEU A 168 -13.11 -12.37 13.16
C LEU A 168 -12.49 -11.55 14.30
N VAL A 169 -11.84 -10.43 13.99
CA VAL A 169 -11.30 -9.49 14.99
C VAL A 169 -12.43 -8.88 15.83
N ARG A 170 -13.51 -8.42 15.20
CA ARG A 170 -14.68 -7.86 15.91
C ARG A 170 -15.32 -8.85 16.87
N LYS A 171 -15.20 -10.14 16.58
CA LYS A 171 -15.73 -11.25 17.41
C LYS A 171 -14.76 -11.74 18.46
N ASN A 172 -13.58 -11.12 18.61
CA ASN A 172 -12.52 -11.64 19.48
C ASN A 172 -12.19 -13.12 19.23
N SER A 173 -12.30 -13.59 17.98
CA SER A 173 -12.01 -14.97 17.64
C SER A 173 -10.55 -15.31 17.94
N GLN A 174 -10.30 -16.53 18.43
CA GLN A 174 -8.94 -17.02 18.62
C GLN A 174 -8.38 -17.56 17.29
N ASN A 175 -7.06 -17.67 17.20
CA ASN A 175 -6.36 -18.29 16.06
C ASN A 175 -6.69 -17.67 14.68
N ILE A 176 -6.97 -16.37 14.64
CA ILE A 176 -7.36 -15.65 13.40
C ILE A 176 -6.38 -15.90 12.26
N ASP A 177 -5.06 -15.86 12.53
CA ASP A 177 -4.05 -16.03 11.50
C ASP A 177 -4.06 -17.46 10.90
N GLU A 178 -4.34 -18.46 11.70
CA GLU A 178 -4.48 -19.86 11.24
C GLU A 178 -5.75 -20.02 10.38
N ILE A 179 -6.86 -19.44 10.82
CA ILE A 179 -8.12 -19.44 10.06
C ILE A 179 -7.90 -18.79 8.69
N ILE A 180 -7.30 -17.60 8.64
CA ILE A 180 -7.06 -16.88 7.39
C ILE A 180 -6.10 -17.66 6.47
N ARG A 181 -5.03 -18.28 7.01
CA ARG A 181 -4.13 -19.14 6.22
C ARG A 181 -4.87 -20.32 5.58
N ASN A 182 -5.72 -20.99 6.34
CA ASN A 182 -6.52 -22.10 5.83
C ASN A 182 -7.51 -21.66 4.76
N LEU A 183 -8.17 -20.52 4.94
CA LEU A 183 -9.10 -19.94 3.98
C LEU A 183 -8.39 -19.42 2.71
N TYR A 184 -7.12 -19.05 2.80
CA TYR A 184 -6.36 -18.55 1.65
C TYR A 184 -6.25 -19.60 0.53
N GLU A 185 -6.22 -20.88 0.85
CA GLU A 185 -6.19 -21.97 -0.14
C GLU A 185 -7.56 -22.25 -0.77
N SER A 186 -8.65 -21.71 -0.19
CA SER A 186 -10.02 -21.95 -0.69
C SER A 186 -10.33 -21.11 -1.93
N GLU A 187 -11.31 -21.55 -2.73
CA GLU A 187 -11.80 -20.79 -3.87
C GLU A 187 -12.57 -19.52 -3.46
N THR A 188 -12.55 -18.49 -4.30
CA THR A 188 -13.19 -17.20 -4.03
C THR A 188 -14.68 -17.32 -3.74
N ILE A 189 -15.39 -18.20 -4.46
CA ILE A 189 -16.83 -18.40 -4.27
C ILE A 189 -17.16 -18.98 -2.88
N ASN A 190 -16.31 -19.87 -2.38
CA ASN A 190 -16.46 -20.45 -1.04
C ASN A 190 -16.22 -19.39 0.05
N LEU A 191 -15.29 -18.47 -0.18
CA LEU A 191 -14.99 -17.36 0.74
C LEU A 191 -16.15 -16.37 0.80
N SER A 192 -16.77 -16.04 -0.33
CA SER A 192 -17.93 -15.15 -0.38
C SER A 192 -19.10 -15.75 0.40
N THR A 193 -19.39 -17.03 0.19
CA THR A 193 -20.43 -17.77 0.93
C THR A 193 -20.11 -17.80 2.44
N PHE A 194 -18.86 -18.03 2.82
CA PHE A 194 -18.42 -18.01 4.20
C PHE A 194 -18.66 -16.66 4.84
N LEU A 195 -18.26 -15.56 4.15
CA LEU A 195 -18.46 -14.19 4.63
C LEU A 195 -19.93 -13.85 4.81
N GLU A 196 -20.80 -14.23 3.86
CA GLU A 196 -22.24 -13.98 3.92
C GLU A 196 -22.92 -14.74 5.08
N THR A 197 -22.42 -15.91 5.41
CA THR A 197 -22.97 -16.73 6.51
C THR A 197 -22.43 -16.34 7.87
N MET A 198 -21.40 -15.49 7.94
CA MET A 198 -20.91 -14.95 9.21
C MET A 198 -21.96 -14.04 9.85
N PRO A 199 -22.33 -14.25 11.13
CA PRO A 199 -23.24 -13.34 11.81
C PRO A 199 -22.60 -11.94 11.86
N LYS A 200 -23.27 -10.94 11.28
CA LYS A 200 -22.78 -9.55 11.27
C LYS A 200 -23.07 -8.89 12.62
N TYR A 201 -22.06 -8.31 13.26
CA TYR A 201 -22.25 -7.48 14.43
C TYR A 201 -23.00 -6.21 14.06
N LYS A 202 -24.06 -5.88 14.78
CA LYS A 202 -24.70 -4.57 14.69
C LYS A 202 -23.88 -3.55 15.51
N ILE A 203 -23.87 -2.29 15.06
CA ILE A 203 -23.20 -1.17 15.77
C ILE A 203 -23.71 -1.04 17.24
N GLU A 204 -24.91 -1.53 17.53
CA GLU A 204 -25.49 -1.57 18.86
C GLU A 204 -24.72 -2.50 19.82
N ASP A 205 -24.10 -3.57 19.28
CA ASP A 205 -23.30 -4.51 20.08
C ASP A 205 -21.95 -3.90 20.50
N LEU A 206 -21.39 -2.98 19.69
CA LEU A 206 -20.18 -2.23 20.04
C LEU A 206 -20.43 -1.23 21.17
N LYS A 207 -21.59 -0.58 21.19
CA LYS A 207 -21.97 0.33 22.28
C LYS A 207 -22.21 -0.39 23.60
N SER A 208 -22.64 -1.65 23.55
CA SER A 208 -22.73 -2.50 24.75
C SER A 208 -21.35 -2.92 25.25
N SER A 209 -20.39 -3.17 24.36
CA SER A 209 -19.00 -3.46 24.72
C SER A 209 -18.30 -2.26 25.35
N GLU A 210 -18.52 -1.04 24.86
CA GLU A 210 -18.01 0.20 25.48
C GLU A 210 -18.64 0.45 26.87
N LYS A 211 -19.93 0.13 27.04
CA LYS A 211 -20.57 0.18 28.37
C LYS A 211 -19.98 -0.85 29.33
N LEU A 212 -19.68 -2.06 28.87
CA LEU A 212 -19.02 -3.12 29.64
C LEU A 212 -17.59 -2.71 30.03
N LEU A 213 -16.80 -2.13 29.11
CA LEU A 213 -15.46 -1.60 29.40
C LEU A 213 -15.52 -0.49 30.48
N ASN A 214 -16.47 0.43 30.35
CA ASN A 214 -16.68 1.48 31.35
C ASN A 214 -17.16 0.97 32.71
N GLN A 215 -17.80 -0.20 32.79
CA GLN A 215 -18.18 -0.86 34.04
C GLN A 215 -16.98 -1.58 34.69
N ILE A 216 -16.13 -2.21 33.86
CA ILE A 216 -14.86 -2.84 34.32
C ILE A 216 -13.92 -1.77 34.93
N GLU A 217 -13.80 -0.63 34.29
CA GLU A 217 -12.98 0.50 34.79
C GLU A 217 -13.53 1.08 36.11
N LYS A 218 -14.82 0.92 36.37
CA LYS A 218 -15.47 1.37 37.64
C LYS A 218 -15.47 0.34 38.75
N GLY A 219 -14.92 -0.86 38.53
CA GLY A 219 -14.75 -1.91 39.53
C GLY A 219 -16.05 -2.66 39.92
N ASP A 220 -17.08 -2.61 39.07
CA ASP A 220 -18.30 -3.37 39.25
C ASP A 220 -18.09 -4.86 38.88
N GLU A 221 -18.51 -5.80 39.72
CA GLU A 221 -18.46 -7.24 39.41
C GLU A 221 -19.39 -7.56 38.23
N ILE A 222 -18.79 -8.01 37.11
CA ILE A 222 -19.53 -8.43 35.94
C ILE A 222 -19.62 -9.95 35.92
N ASN A 223 -20.85 -10.45 36.04
CA ASN A 223 -21.17 -11.86 35.80
C ASN A 223 -21.21 -12.11 34.29
N LEU A 224 -20.07 -12.52 33.71
CA LEU A 224 -19.97 -12.91 32.30
C LEU A 224 -20.58 -14.31 32.15
N GLU A 225 -21.73 -14.39 31.50
CA GLU A 225 -22.24 -15.65 30.98
C GLU A 225 -21.26 -16.18 29.91
N LYS A 226 -20.46 -17.16 30.30
CA LYS A 226 -19.42 -17.81 29.49
C LYS A 226 -19.94 -18.69 28.34
N GLU A 227 -21.23 -18.70 28.09
CA GLU A 227 -21.82 -19.69 27.13
C GLU A 227 -21.87 -19.25 25.68
N SER A 228 -21.76 -17.93 25.34
CA SER A 228 -21.92 -17.48 23.95
C SER A 228 -20.67 -17.66 23.09
N THR A 229 -19.47 -17.47 23.64
CA THR A 229 -18.21 -17.52 22.87
C THR A 229 -17.81 -18.95 22.47
N LEU A 230 -18.06 -19.94 23.33
CA LEU A 230 -17.67 -21.33 23.05
C LEU A 230 -18.54 -22.00 21.97
N ASN A 231 -19.80 -21.58 21.84
CA ASN A 231 -20.71 -22.07 20.79
C ASN A 231 -20.39 -21.43 19.43
N ASP A 232 -19.94 -20.18 19.40
CA ASP A 232 -19.55 -19.48 18.18
C ASP A 232 -18.23 -20.05 17.61
N GLU A 233 -17.25 -20.38 18.45
CA GLU A 233 -16.00 -21.02 18.02
C GLU A 233 -16.25 -22.39 17.38
N LYS A 234 -17.05 -23.24 18.00
CA LYS A 234 -17.43 -24.56 17.47
C LYS A 234 -18.22 -24.46 16.16
N LEU A 235 -19.02 -23.41 15.99
CA LEU A 235 -19.78 -23.18 14.77
C LEU A 235 -18.85 -22.72 13.64
N ILE A 236 -17.84 -21.89 13.93
CA ILE A 236 -16.81 -21.45 12.99
C ILE A 236 -15.94 -22.64 12.55
N GLU A 237 -15.45 -23.44 13.51
CA GLU A 237 -14.67 -24.65 13.19
C GLU A 237 -15.45 -25.63 12.29
N LYS A 238 -16.71 -25.88 12.63
CA LYS A 238 -17.58 -26.75 11.83
C LYS A 238 -17.76 -26.24 10.40
N ARG A 239 -17.92 -24.93 10.20
CA ARG A 239 -18.08 -24.31 8.86
C ARG A 239 -16.77 -24.28 8.07
N ILE A 240 -15.63 -24.14 8.74
CA ILE A 240 -14.31 -24.30 8.10
C ILE A 240 -14.12 -25.72 7.59
N ASP A 241 -14.51 -26.73 8.37
CA ASP A 241 -14.41 -28.13 7.97
C ASP A 241 -15.41 -28.46 6.84
N GLU A 242 -16.61 -27.88 6.87
CA GLU A 242 -17.58 -28.00 5.77
C GLU A 242 -17.05 -27.37 4.46
N ALA A 243 -16.41 -26.20 4.53
CA ALA A 243 -15.78 -25.54 3.38
C ALA A 243 -14.60 -26.36 2.82
N LYS A 244 -13.75 -26.93 3.69
CA LYS A 244 -12.65 -27.83 3.30
C LYS A 244 -13.15 -29.12 2.65
N ASN A 245 -14.25 -29.66 3.12
CA ASN A 245 -14.85 -30.88 2.55
C ASN A 245 -15.51 -30.62 1.20
N LEU A 246 -16.12 -29.43 1.00
CA LEU A 246 -16.64 -29.01 -0.29
C LEU A 246 -15.51 -28.84 -1.32
N SER A 247 -14.40 -28.20 -0.95
CA SER A 247 -13.21 -28.05 -1.81
C SER A 247 -12.64 -29.43 -2.23
N LYS A 248 -12.51 -30.39 -1.29
CA LYS A 248 -12.03 -31.71 -1.59
C LYS A 248 -12.97 -32.52 -2.51
N ASN A 249 -14.27 -32.33 -2.42
CA ASN A 249 -15.24 -33.00 -3.29
C ASN A 249 -15.18 -32.44 -4.72
N ILE A 250 -14.98 -31.12 -4.88
CA ILE A 250 -14.84 -30.51 -6.21
C ILE A 250 -13.55 -30.95 -6.89
N ASP A 251 -12.43 -31.11 -6.17
CA ASP A 251 -11.17 -31.64 -6.70
C ASP A 251 -11.29 -33.10 -7.11
N ASN A 252 -12.09 -33.88 -6.39
CA ASN A 252 -12.36 -35.28 -6.75
C ASN A 252 -13.26 -35.41 -7.99
N ASP A 253 -14.25 -34.54 -8.15
CA ASP A 253 -15.13 -34.53 -9.33
C ASP A 253 -14.37 -34.08 -10.59
N LEU A 254 -13.49 -33.07 -10.47
CA LEU A 254 -12.59 -32.63 -11.57
C LEU A 254 -11.57 -33.70 -11.99
N ASN A 255 -11.11 -34.53 -11.06
CA ASN A 255 -10.22 -35.63 -11.37
C ASN A 255 -10.95 -36.82 -12.00
N LEU A 256 -12.23 -37.05 -11.71
CA LEU A 256 -13.04 -38.11 -12.33
C LEU A 256 -13.40 -37.78 -13.79
N GLU A 257 -13.64 -36.54 -14.15
CA GLU A 257 -13.86 -36.12 -15.54
C GLU A 257 -12.60 -36.27 -16.42
N LYS A 258 -11.40 -36.04 -15.86
CA LYS A 258 -10.13 -36.20 -16.59
C LYS A 258 -9.78 -37.70 -16.89
N PHE A 259 -10.32 -38.64 -16.17
CA PHE A 259 -10.06 -40.07 -16.40
C PHE A 259 -11.07 -40.71 -17.38
N HIS A 260 -12.20 -40.07 -17.67
CA HIS A 260 -13.19 -40.62 -18.62
C HIS A 260 -12.90 -40.30 -20.09
N ASP A 261 -12.02 -39.34 -20.40
CA ASP A 261 -11.64 -39.00 -21.79
C ASP A 261 -10.39 -39.74 -22.31
N LEU A 262 -9.73 -40.56 -21.51
CA LEU A 262 -8.54 -41.34 -21.92
C LEU A 262 -8.81 -42.75 -22.39
N ASP A 263 -10.04 -43.27 -22.28
CA ASP A 263 -10.40 -44.63 -22.71
C ASP A 263 -11.20 -44.71 -24.04
N LYS A 264 -11.19 -43.63 -24.82
CA LYS A 264 -11.76 -43.63 -26.17
C LYS A 264 -10.81 -43.02 -27.18
N ASN A 265 -9.69 -43.71 -27.49
CA ASN A 265 -9.02 -43.72 -28.81
C ASN A 265 -8.11 -44.94 -28.92
#